data_3ad10e2d27cfb17bd771588bea8dc19c
#
_entry.id   3ad10e2d27cfb17bd771588bea8dc19c
#
_cell.length_a   1.000
_cell.length_b   1.000
_cell.length_c   1.000
_cell.angle_alpha   90.00
_cell.angle_beta   90.00
_cell.angle_gamma   90.00
#
_symmetry.space_group_name_H-M   'P 1'
#
loop_
_entity.id
_entity.type
_entity.pdbx_description
1 polymer ?
#
loop_
_entity_poly.entity_id
_entity_poly.type
_entity_poly.pdbx_seq_one_letter_code
_entity_poly.pdbx_strand_id
1 'polypeptide(L)'
;MSDGTDRREFLKRIGIGVGVAAVCGQAAASLRSLVPNVSYDAPTTVKLGPPAEFPDGMKFLPEQRLFVFREGRIFHAISAVCTHLGCTVRAEALSHQEVRTVGASEVKLTHRFLCPCHGSRYEGDGTNVAGPAPKPLAWYELSVAPDDGQLVVDLAKPVDHGFRLTIA
;
A
#
# COMPACT_ATOMS: atom_id res chain seq x y z
N MET A 1 -4.35 -13.90 76.45
CA MET A 1 -3.20 -13.11 75.94
C MET A 1 -2.81 -13.61 74.54
N SER A 2 -3.42 -13.15 73.47
CA SER A 2 -3.01 -13.52 72.11
C SER A 2 -3.61 -12.66 70.99
N ASP A 3 -3.99 -11.41 71.25
CA ASP A 3 -4.76 -10.65 70.23
C ASP A 3 -3.98 -9.54 69.50
N GLY A 4 -2.79 -9.17 69.98
CA GLY A 4 -2.03 -8.04 69.40
C GLY A 4 -1.14 -8.43 68.19
N THR A 5 -0.63 -9.65 68.18
CA THR A 5 0.25 -10.17 67.11
C THR A 5 -0.55 -10.52 65.86
N ASP A 6 -1.78 -10.96 66.01
CA ASP A 6 -2.64 -11.40 64.92
C ASP A 6 -3.12 -10.23 64.03
N ARG A 7 -3.48 -9.10 64.67
CA ARG A 7 -3.90 -7.89 63.95
C ARG A 7 -2.77 -7.26 63.14
N ARG A 8 -1.58 -7.20 63.71
CA ARG A 8 -0.43 -6.59 63.03
C ARG A 8 0.06 -7.43 61.84
N GLU A 9 0.05 -8.75 62.05
CA GLU A 9 0.41 -9.70 61.00
C GLU A 9 -0.63 -9.73 59.87
N PHE A 10 -1.92 -9.67 60.18
CA PHE A 10 -3.00 -9.52 59.23
C PHE A 10 -2.87 -8.28 58.37
N LEU A 11 -2.69 -7.09 58.99
CA LEU A 11 -2.50 -5.82 58.26
C LEU A 11 -1.25 -5.83 57.39
N LYS A 12 -0.14 -6.43 57.88
CA LYS A 12 1.03 -6.57 57.10
C LYS A 12 0.86 -7.48 55.86
N ARG A 13 0.15 -8.59 56.00
CA ARG A 13 -0.17 -9.49 54.87
C ARG A 13 -1.07 -8.81 53.85
N ILE A 14 -2.09 -8.10 54.27
CA ILE A 14 -2.97 -7.31 53.39
C ILE A 14 -2.12 -6.23 52.68
N GLY A 15 -1.31 -5.47 53.41
CA GLY A 15 -0.50 -4.42 52.83
C GLY A 15 0.46 -4.94 51.76
N ILE A 16 1.13 -6.08 52.03
CA ILE A 16 1.99 -6.74 51.04
C ILE A 16 1.16 -7.21 49.83
N GLY A 17 0.02 -7.87 50.06
CA GLY A 17 -0.86 -8.35 48.99
C GLY A 17 -1.35 -7.22 48.08
N VAL A 18 -1.82 -6.12 48.66
CA VAL A 18 -2.25 -4.94 47.88
C VAL A 18 -1.08 -4.33 47.12
N GLY A 19 0.11 -4.22 47.76
CA GLY A 19 1.30 -3.69 47.11
C GLY A 19 1.73 -4.53 45.92
N VAL A 20 1.76 -5.86 46.08
CA VAL A 20 2.09 -6.78 44.95
C VAL A 20 1.07 -6.66 43.83
N ALA A 21 -0.22 -6.67 44.17
CA ALA A 21 -1.28 -6.53 43.17
C ALA A 21 -1.20 -5.21 42.38
N ALA A 22 -0.89 -4.10 43.07
CA ALA A 22 -0.69 -2.80 42.44
C ALA A 22 0.52 -2.80 41.47
N VAL A 23 1.65 -3.37 41.88
CA VAL A 23 2.84 -3.46 41.03
C VAL A 23 2.60 -4.37 39.82
N CYS A 24 1.98 -5.52 40.03
CA CYS A 24 1.64 -6.44 38.95
C CYS A 24 0.62 -5.80 37.97
N GLY A 25 -0.40 -5.11 38.49
CA GLY A 25 -1.38 -4.39 37.67
C GLY A 25 -0.73 -3.30 36.82
N GLN A 26 0.16 -2.50 37.42
CA GLN A 26 0.90 -1.47 36.70
C GLN A 26 1.82 -2.07 35.64
N ALA A 27 2.54 -3.14 35.95
CA ALA A 27 3.38 -3.85 34.98
C ALA A 27 2.57 -4.41 33.81
N ALA A 28 1.43 -5.03 34.09
CA ALA A 28 0.55 -5.56 33.07
C ALA A 28 -0.02 -4.44 32.16
N ALA A 29 -0.43 -3.31 32.76
CA ALA A 29 -0.89 -2.16 31.99
C ALA A 29 0.21 -1.57 31.10
N SER A 30 1.44 -1.47 31.63
CA SER A 30 2.59 -1.00 30.86
C SER A 30 2.95 -1.93 29.70
N LEU A 31 2.94 -3.24 29.93
CA LEU A 31 3.16 -4.24 28.88
C LEU A 31 2.04 -4.19 27.83
N ARG A 32 0.77 -4.04 28.26
CA ARG A 32 -0.35 -3.93 27.34
C ARG A 32 -0.27 -2.69 26.45
N SER A 33 0.28 -1.57 26.95
CA SER A 33 0.45 -0.34 26.17
C SER A 33 1.50 -0.45 25.05
N LEU A 34 2.39 -1.43 25.11
CA LEU A 34 3.35 -1.70 24.04
C LEU A 34 2.70 -2.37 22.82
N VAL A 35 1.50 -2.92 22.98
CA VAL A 35 0.76 -3.54 21.88
C VAL A 35 -0.32 -2.56 21.42
N PRO A 36 -0.21 -1.97 20.22
CA PRO A 36 -1.21 -1.05 19.70
C PRO A 36 -2.58 -1.75 19.61
N ASN A 37 -3.62 -1.07 20.04
CA ASN A 37 -5.00 -1.55 19.93
C ASN A 37 -5.65 -1.21 18.58
N VAL A 38 -4.99 -0.35 17.80
CA VAL A 38 -5.49 0.16 16.52
C VAL A 38 -4.37 0.02 15.50
N SER A 39 -4.68 -0.54 14.36
CA SER A 39 -3.82 -0.44 13.18
C SER A 39 -4.04 0.93 12.54
N TYR A 40 -2.98 1.71 12.44
CA TYR A 40 -2.97 3.01 11.74
C TYR A 40 -2.59 2.86 10.27
N ASP A 41 -2.53 1.63 9.78
CA ASP A 41 -2.23 1.39 8.38
C ASP A 41 -3.36 1.99 7.53
N ALA A 42 -2.98 2.83 6.58
CA ALA A 42 -3.93 3.36 5.61
C ALA A 42 -4.58 2.17 4.84
N PRO A 43 -5.86 2.29 4.50
CA PRO A 43 -6.51 1.26 3.71
C PRO A 43 -5.72 1.04 2.40
N THR A 44 -5.31 -0.19 2.16
CA THR A 44 -4.56 -0.54 0.95
C THR A 44 -5.45 -0.60 -0.28
N THR A 45 -6.75 -0.83 -0.05
CA THR A 45 -7.77 -0.89 -1.09
C THR A 45 -8.45 0.47 -1.21
N VAL A 46 -8.37 1.08 -2.39
CA VAL A 46 -8.85 2.43 -2.66
C VAL A 46 -9.80 2.43 -3.86
N LYS A 47 -10.97 3.08 -3.72
CA LYS A 47 -11.87 3.37 -4.83
C LYS A 47 -11.33 4.54 -5.64
N LEU A 48 -11.22 4.36 -6.96
CA LEU A 48 -10.64 5.33 -7.88
C LEU A 48 -11.70 6.15 -8.64
N GLY A 49 -12.95 5.73 -8.56
CA GLY A 49 -14.08 6.31 -9.28
C GLY A 49 -14.63 5.43 -10.41
N PRO A 50 -15.72 5.85 -11.04
CA PRO A 50 -16.35 5.06 -12.09
C PRO A 50 -15.45 4.95 -13.34
N PRO A 51 -15.46 3.80 -14.04
CA PRO A 51 -14.64 3.58 -15.24
C PRO A 51 -14.83 4.63 -16.33
N ALA A 52 -16.01 5.23 -16.40
CA ALA A 52 -16.33 6.28 -17.39
C ALA A 52 -15.54 7.57 -17.21
N GLU A 53 -15.02 7.85 -16.01
CA GLU A 53 -14.19 9.03 -15.71
C GLU A 53 -12.73 8.87 -16.14
N PHE A 54 -12.36 7.71 -16.63
CA PHE A 54 -11.02 7.45 -17.14
C PHE A 54 -11.03 7.57 -18.66
N PRO A 55 -10.34 8.57 -19.23
CA PRO A 55 -10.21 8.69 -20.69
C PRO A 55 -9.40 7.52 -21.24
N ASP A 56 -9.56 7.22 -22.52
CA ASP A 56 -8.61 6.33 -23.19
C ASP A 56 -7.19 6.90 -23.13
N GLY A 57 -6.22 6.05 -22.86
CA GLY A 57 -4.86 6.41 -22.60
C GLY A 57 -4.50 6.34 -21.13
N MET A 58 -3.65 7.24 -20.66
CA MET A 58 -3.11 7.25 -19.30
C MET A 58 -3.70 8.39 -18.47
N LYS A 59 -4.14 8.08 -17.25
CA LYS A 59 -4.52 9.06 -16.21
C LYS A 59 -3.60 8.89 -15.00
N PHE A 60 -2.95 9.97 -14.57
CA PHE A 60 -2.17 10.00 -13.34
C PHE A 60 -3.05 10.37 -12.15
N LEU A 61 -2.98 9.58 -11.08
CA LEU A 61 -3.66 9.81 -9.81
C LEU A 61 -2.61 10.18 -8.74
N PRO A 62 -2.47 11.48 -8.43
CA PRO A 62 -1.37 11.95 -7.57
C PRO A 62 -1.49 11.48 -6.12
N GLU A 63 -2.68 11.40 -5.58
CA GLU A 63 -2.92 10.98 -4.19
C GLU A 63 -2.52 9.53 -3.96
N GLN A 64 -2.83 8.63 -4.92
CA GLN A 64 -2.47 7.23 -4.88
C GLN A 64 -1.08 6.96 -5.45
N ARG A 65 -0.48 7.97 -6.09
CA ARG A 65 0.78 7.87 -6.83
C ARG A 65 0.74 6.69 -7.83
N LEU A 66 -0.31 6.72 -8.67
CA LEU A 66 -0.67 5.63 -9.55
C LEU A 66 -0.94 6.15 -10.97
N PHE A 67 -0.46 5.42 -11.96
CA PHE A 67 -0.88 5.58 -13.34
C PHE A 67 -1.93 4.53 -13.66
N VAL A 68 -3.09 4.96 -14.14
CA VAL A 68 -4.14 4.07 -14.63
C VAL A 68 -4.22 4.23 -16.14
N PHE A 69 -4.13 3.12 -16.84
CA PHE A 69 -4.23 3.05 -18.29
C PHE A 69 -5.59 2.46 -18.68
N ARG A 70 -6.17 3.01 -19.72
CA ARG A 70 -7.39 2.50 -20.34
C ARG A 70 -7.18 2.31 -21.84
N GLU A 71 -7.58 1.17 -22.33
CA GLU A 71 -7.68 0.83 -23.76
C GLU A 71 -9.07 0.28 -24.02
N GLY A 72 -10.02 1.17 -24.36
CA GLY A 72 -11.41 0.81 -24.49
C GLY A 72 -12.02 0.27 -23.19
N ARG A 73 -12.18 -1.06 -23.11
CA ARG A 73 -12.72 -1.75 -21.92
C ARG A 73 -11.67 -2.41 -21.03
N ILE A 74 -10.40 -2.27 -21.40
CA ILE A 74 -9.26 -2.90 -20.70
C ILE A 74 -8.58 -1.84 -19.85
N PHE A 75 -8.29 -2.19 -18.59
CA PHE A 75 -7.62 -1.33 -17.62
C PHE A 75 -6.43 -2.05 -17.00
N HIS A 76 -5.40 -1.27 -16.70
CA HIS A 76 -4.28 -1.71 -15.86
C HIS A 76 -3.72 -0.54 -15.06
N ALA A 77 -3.01 -0.84 -13.97
CA ALA A 77 -2.47 0.16 -13.07
C ALA A 77 -0.98 -0.09 -12.79
N ILE A 78 -0.18 0.97 -12.89
CA ILE A 78 1.27 0.95 -12.66
C ILE A 78 1.60 1.98 -11.58
N SER A 79 2.41 1.59 -10.60
CA SER A 79 2.89 2.47 -9.54
C SER A 79 3.69 3.65 -10.10
N ALA A 80 3.44 4.84 -9.57
CA ALA A 80 4.29 6.00 -9.82
C ALA A 80 5.39 6.16 -8.76
N VAL A 81 5.66 5.14 -7.96
CA VAL A 81 6.66 5.15 -6.89
C VAL A 81 7.96 4.53 -7.39
N CYS A 82 9.01 5.36 -7.50
CA CYS A 82 10.34 4.89 -7.90
C CYS A 82 10.89 3.86 -6.90
N THR A 83 11.37 2.74 -7.41
CA THR A 83 11.87 1.63 -6.58
C THR A 83 13.25 1.89 -5.97
N HIS A 84 13.87 3.03 -6.26
CA HIS A 84 15.14 3.43 -5.62
C HIS A 84 14.88 3.95 -4.19
N LEU A 85 14.26 5.11 -4.05
CA LEU A 85 14.00 5.78 -2.76
C LEU A 85 12.58 6.36 -2.68
N GLY A 86 11.64 5.86 -3.42
CA GLY A 86 10.24 6.22 -3.29
C GLY A 86 9.83 7.57 -3.90
N CYS A 87 10.64 8.22 -4.72
CA CYS A 87 10.22 9.45 -5.42
C CYS A 87 9.09 9.18 -6.41
N THR A 88 8.24 10.17 -6.67
CA THR A 88 7.22 10.05 -7.72
C THR A 88 7.87 10.17 -9.09
N VAL A 89 7.69 9.18 -9.94
CA VAL A 89 8.15 9.20 -11.33
C VAL A 89 7.22 10.05 -12.18
N ARG A 90 7.73 10.61 -13.26
CA ARG A 90 6.97 11.35 -14.26
C ARG A 90 6.78 10.50 -15.50
N ALA A 91 5.62 10.59 -16.11
CA ALA A 91 5.36 9.99 -17.40
C ALA A 91 5.75 10.98 -18.51
N GLU A 92 6.48 10.49 -19.50
CA GLU A 92 6.85 11.20 -20.71
C GLU A 92 6.20 10.51 -21.89
N ALA A 93 5.41 11.24 -22.67
CA ALA A 93 4.76 10.68 -23.85
C ALA A 93 5.79 10.28 -24.92
N LEU A 94 5.61 9.12 -25.51
CA LEU A 94 6.38 8.70 -26.68
C LEU A 94 5.88 9.38 -27.94
N SER A 95 6.79 9.69 -28.86
CA SER A 95 6.45 10.26 -30.17
C SER A 95 5.66 9.30 -31.07
N HIS A 96 5.75 8.00 -30.80
CA HIS A 96 5.04 6.94 -31.49
C HIS A 96 4.73 5.82 -30.50
N GLN A 97 3.64 5.12 -30.75
CA GLN A 97 3.29 3.95 -29.94
C GLN A 97 4.24 2.78 -30.25
N GLU A 98 4.73 2.14 -29.20
CA GLU A 98 5.48 0.90 -29.28
C GLU A 98 4.58 -0.24 -28.79
N VAL A 99 4.63 -1.39 -29.43
CA VAL A 99 3.94 -2.60 -28.95
C VAL A 99 4.99 -3.54 -28.38
N ARG A 100 4.76 -4.00 -27.17
CA ARG A 100 5.64 -4.95 -26.50
C ARG A 100 4.82 -6.11 -25.94
N THR A 101 5.35 -7.31 -26.10
CA THR A 101 4.80 -8.48 -25.42
C THR A 101 5.28 -8.48 -23.96
N VAL A 102 4.34 -8.42 -23.03
CA VAL A 102 4.59 -8.46 -21.58
C VAL A 102 3.80 -9.65 -21.02
N GLY A 103 4.52 -10.70 -20.62
CA GLY A 103 3.89 -11.98 -20.29
C GLY A 103 3.20 -12.59 -21.51
N ALA A 104 1.91 -12.87 -21.39
CA ALA A 104 1.07 -13.41 -22.48
C ALA A 104 0.26 -12.32 -23.22
N SER A 105 0.46 -11.04 -22.89
CA SER A 105 -0.34 -9.92 -23.41
C SER A 105 0.51 -8.96 -24.23
N GLU A 106 -0.05 -8.45 -25.34
CA GLU A 106 0.51 -7.29 -26.03
C GLU A 106 0.11 -6.02 -25.33
N VAL A 107 1.09 -5.17 -25.04
CA VAL A 107 0.93 -3.89 -24.35
C VAL A 107 1.34 -2.78 -25.28
N LYS A 108 0.46 -1.82 -25.48
CA LYS A 108 0.76 -0.58 -26.19
C LYS A 108 1.45 0.38 -25.25
N LEU A 109 2.71 0.66 -25.51
CA LEU A 109 3.51 1.61 -24.77
C LEU A 109 3.32 2.99 -25.40
N THR A 110 2.69 3.88 -24.67
CA THR A 110 2.46 5.27 -25.10
C THR A 110 3.32 6.26 -24.34
N HIS A 111 3.94 5.81 -23.24
CA HIS A 111 4.74 6.62 -22.34
C HIS A 111 5.99 5.86 -21.90
N ARG A 112 6.99 6.62 -21.44
CA ARG A 112 8.09 6.16 -20.61
C ARG A 112 8.03 6.88 -19.28
N PHE A 113 8.76 6.36 -18.27
CA PHE A 113 8.76 6.99 -16.95
C PHE A 113 10.17 7.40 -16.56
N LEU A 114 10.29 8.60 -16.01
CA LEU A 114 11.52 9.18 -15.52
C LEU A 114 11.39 9.54 -14.04
N CYS A 115 12.32 9.09 -13.22
CA CYS A 115 12.44 9.55 -11.85
C CYS A 115 13.32 10.81 -11.79
N PRO A 116 12.78 11.98 -11.40
CA PRO A 116 13.54 13.23 -11.43
C PRO A 116 14.61 13.31 -10.33
N CYS A 117 14.53 12.45 -9.29
CA CYS A 117 15.44 12.54 -8.16
C CYS A 117 16.87 12.08 -8.51
N HIS A 118 17.00 10.90 -9.13
CA HIS A 118 18.29 10.30 -9.45
C HIS A 118 18.36 9.71 -10.86
N GLY A 119 17.46 10.09 -11.74
CA GLY A 119 17.52 9.77 -13.16
C GLY A 119 17.17 8.31 -13.51
N SER A 120 16.53 7.54 -12.61
CA SER A 120 16.06 6.20 -12.97
C SER A 120 15.02 6.30 -14.08
N ARG A 121 15.16 5.44 -15.10
CA ARG A 121 14.28 5.40 -16.27
C ARG A 121 13.60 4.05 -16.37
N TYR A 122 12.35 4.09 -16.79
CA TYR A 122 11.52 2.90 -16.96
C TYR A 122 10.81 2.97 -18.31
N GLU A 123 10.66 1.82 -18.94
CA GLU A 123 9.80 1.67 -20.12
C GLU A 123 8.33 1.84 -19.75
N GLY A 124 7.47 1.91 -20.74
CA GLY A 124 6.04 2.13 -20.54
C GLY A 124 5.30 0.99 -19.81
N ASP A 125 5.90 -0.20 -19.76
CA ASP A 125 5.44 -1.31 -18.93
C ASP A 125 5.98 -1.29 -17.49
N GLY A 126 6.78 -0.27 -17.14
CA GLY A 126 7.41 -0.15 -15.83
C GLY A 126 8.75 -0.86 -15.69
N THR A 127 9.26 -1.54 -16.72
CA THR A 127 10.57 -2.19 -16.67
C THR A 127 11.68 -1.15 -16.50
N ASN A 128 12.55 -1.31 -15.50
CA ASN A 128 13.67 -0.41 -15.25
C ASN A 128 14.80 -0.66 -16.28
N VAL A 129 15.23 0.41 -16.95
CA VAL A 129 16.23 0.33 -18.03
C VAL A 129 17.49 1.13 -17.77
N ALA A 130 17.44 2.09 -16.84
CA ALA A 130 18.61 2.89 -16.47
C ALA A 130 18.46 3.53 -15.09
N GLY A 131 19.61 3.91 -14.51
CA GLY A 131 19.68 4.56 -13.21
C GLY A 131 19.74 3.60 -12.04
N PRO A 132 19.69 4.12 -10.79
CA PRO A 132 19.95 3.34 -9.59
C PRO A 132 18.76 2.49 -9.10
N ALA A 133 17.58 2.55 -9.73
CA ALA A 133 16.41 1.77 -9.35
C ALA A 133 16.67 0.26 -9.54
N PRO A 134 16.52 -0.58 -8.48
CA PRO A 134 16.89 -1.98 -8.53
C PRO A 134 15.81 -2.89 -9.13
N LYS A 135 14.58 -2.40 -9.26
CA LYS A 135 13.39 -3.20 -9.65
C LYS A 135 12.47 -2.41 -10.58
N PRO A 136 11.66 -3.09 -11.39
CA PRO A 136 10.59 -2.44 -12.15
C PRO A 136 9.55 -1.76 -11.24
N LEU A 137 8.73 -0.89 -11.82
CA LEU A 137 7.57 -0.33 -11.15
C LEU A 137 6.54 -1.43 -10.93
N ALA A 138 5.94 -1.46 -9.75
CA ALA A 138 4.92 -2.45 -9.42
C ALA A 138 3.64 -2.21 -10.24
N TRP A 139 3.02 -3.30 -10.66
CA TRP A 139 1.65 -3.31 -11.15
C TRP A 139 0.72 -3.73 -10.02
N TYR A 140 -0.48 -3.16 -9.98
CA TYR A 140 -1.45 -3.44 -8.92
C TYR A 140 -2.73 -4.05 -9.50
N GLU A 141 -3.35 -4.91 -8.70
CA GLU A 141 -4.62 -5.50 -9.05
C GLU A 141 -5.70 -4.41 -9.12
N LEU A 142 -6.40 -4.38 -10.25
CA LEU A 142 -7.62 -3.61 -10.41
C LEU A 142 -8.83 -4.55 -10.39
N SER A 143 -9.91 -4.09 -9.78
CA SER A 143 -11.21 -4.77 -9.76
C SER A 143 -12.34 -3.75 -9.91
N VAL A 144 -13.56 -4.24 -10.06
CA VAL A 144 -14.77 -3.41 -10.03
C VAL A 144 -15.50 -3.68 -8.73
N ALA A 145 -15.83 -2.64 -7.99
CA ALA A 145 -16.59 -2.73 -6.77
C ALA A 145 -18.00 -3.25 -7.06
N PRO A 146 -18.47 -4.30 -6.37
CA PRO A 146 -19.78 -4.89 -6.66
C PRO A 146 -20.96 -4.03 -6.19
N ASP A 147 -20.71 -3.07 -5.30
CA ASP A 147 -21.72 -2.20 -4.71
C ASP A 147 -22.10 -1.00 -5.60
N ASP A 148 -21.12 -0.40 -6.27
CA ASP A 148 -21.31 0.86 -7.01
C ASP A 148 -20.61 0.90 -8.38
N GLY A 149 -19.94 -0.19 -8.78
CA GLY A 149 -19.28 -0.30 -10.07
C GLY A 149 -18.04 0.56 -10.25
N GLN A 150 -17.48 1.14 -9.19
CA GLN A 150 -16.25 1.91 -9.26
C GLN A 150 -15.03 1.01 -9.46
N LEU A 151 -14.00 1.54 -10.11
CA LEU A 151 -12.68 0.92 -10.14
C LEU A 151 -12.07 0.95 -8.74
N VAL A 152 -11.49 -0.17 -8.36
CA VAL A 152 -10.82 -0.37 -7.07
C VAL A 152 -9.42 -0.87 -7.35
N VAL A 153 -8.44 -0.30 -6.66
CA VAL A 153 -7.05 -0.78 -6.64
C VAL A 153 -6.71 -1.32 -5.26
N ASP A 154 -5.98 -2.43 -5.21
CA ASP A 154 -5.33 -2.89 -3.98
C ASP A 154 -3.82 -2.63 -4.06
N LEU A 155 -3.37 -1.59 -3.36
CA LEU A 155 -1.97 -1.17 -3.33
C LEU A 155 -1.05 -2.11 -2.51
N ALA A 156 -1.62 -3.04 -1.76
CA ALA A 156 -0.86 -4.09 -1.08
C ALA A 156 -0.71 -5.36 -1.92
N LYS A 157 -1.39 -5.45 -3.07
CA LYS A 157 -1.40 -6.63 -3.92
C LYS A 157 -0.74 -6.35 -5.27
N PRO A 158 0.59 -6.43 -5.35
CA PRO A 158 1.27 -6.37 -6.64
C PRO A 158 0.89 -7.60 -7.48
N VAL A 159 0.74 -7.38 -8.77
CA VAL A 159 0.42 -8.41 -9.75
C VAL A 159 1.51 -8.49 -10.81
N ASP A 160 1.51 -9.55 -11.58
CA ASP A 160 2.45 -9.72 -12.69
C ASP A 160 2.27 -8.63 -13.75
N HIS A 161 3.36 -8.22 -14.36
CA HIS A 161 3.34 -7.35 -15.52
C HIS A 161 2.52 -8.02 -16.63
N GLY A 162 1.60 -7.29 -17.21
CA GLY A 162 0.65 -7.85 -18.16
C GLY A 162 -0.74 -8.13 -17.62
N PHE A 163 -0.98 -7.97 -16.31
CA PHE A 163 -2.34 -8.03 -15.74
C PHE A 163 -3.28 -7.04 -16.44
N ARG A 164 -4.47 -7.52 -16.76
CA ARG A 164 -5.51 -6.72 -17.42
C ARG A 164 -6.87 -6.99 -16.78
N LEU A 165 -7.54 -5.92 -16.39
CA LEU A 165 -8.95 -5.94 -16.02
C LEU A 165 -9.78 -5.61 -17.27
N THR A 166 -10.66 -6.51 -17.68
CA THR A 166 -11.63 -6.24 -18.75
C THR A 166 -13.01 -6.00 -18.12
N ILE A 167 -13.60 -4.85 -18.41
CA ILE A 167 -14.93 -4.50 -17.90
C ILE A 167 -15.98 -4.94 -18.92
N ALA A 168 -17.10 -5.49 -18.41
CA ALA A 168 -18.20 -6.01 -19.22
C ALA A 168 -19.00 -4.90 -19.95
#